data_7e485775fd7b51ea7dc113a6892e0a52
#
_entry.id   7e485775fd7b51ea7dc113a6892e0a52
#
_cell.length_a   1.000
_cell.length_b   1.000
_cell.length_c   1.000
_cell.angle_alpha   90.00
_cell.angle_beta   90.00
_cell.angle_gamma   90.00
#
_symmetry.space_group_name_H-M   'P 1'
#
loop_
_entity.id
_entity.type
_entity.pdbx_description
1 polymer ?
#
loop_
_entity_poly.entity_id
_entity_poly.type
_entity_poly.pdbx_seq_one_letter_code
_entity_poly.pdbx_strand_id
1 'polypeptide(L)'
;MTGRDSGHAIPVDPSDAFTAVSNCRRRQILLSLEQSNCPLTASELAIEIAAIENLVDPSEVTGKQRTTVYVSLIQSHLPTLDELGIAHFDERAKEVSPTDATEPLANHIRRIETACYLPEDTDERD
;
A
#
# COMPACT_ATOMS: atom_id res chain seq x y z
N MET A 1 -21.50 21.32 -4.92
CA MET A 1 -21.12 21.23 -4.62
C MET A 1 -20.39 21.01 -4.36
N THR A 2 -20.06 21.10 -4.30
CA THR A 2 -19.45 21.00 -4.09
C THR A 2 -18.67 20.76 -3.64
N GLY A 3 -18.27 20.87 -3.54
CA GLY A 3 -17.50 20.68 -3.17
C GLY A 3 -16.88 19.91 -2.42
N ARG A 4 -16.99 19.21 -2.26
CA ARG A 4 -16.61 18.49 -1.66
C ARG A 4 -15.54 18.16 -1.80
N ASP A 5 -14.94 18.24 -1.40
CA ASP A 5 -13.91 17.91 -1.38
C ASP A 5 -13.55 16.81 -2.00
N SER A 6 -13.25 16.91 -3.02
CA SER A 6 -12.90 15.84 -3.76
C SER A 6 -11.64 15.21 -3.29
N GLY A 7 -10.78 15.91 -2.66
CA GLY A 7 -9.56 15.33 -2.20
C GLY A 7 -9.74 14.25 -1.18
N HIS A 8 -10.91 14.15 -0.60
CA HIS A 8 -11.18 13.15 0.40
C HIS A 8 -12.00 11.98 -0.11
N ALA A 9 -12.49 12.10 -1.32
CA ALA A 9 -13.31 11.04 -1.87
C ALA A 9 -12.44 9.96 -2.49
N ILE A 10 -12.84 8.71 -2.29
CA ILE A 10 -12.17 7.60 -2.92
C ILE A 10 -13.09 7.14 -4.04
N PRO A 11 -12.67 7.27 -5.29
CA PRO A 11 -13.57 7.00 -6.41
C PRO A 11 -13.72 5.51 -6.72
N VAL A 12 -14.05 4.71 -5.71
CA VAL A 12 -14.31 3.30 -5.89
C VAL A 12 -15.41 2.90 -4.92
N ASP A 13 -15.99 1.75 -5.14
CA ASP A 13 -17.02 1.22 -4.29
C ASP A 13 -16.47 0.97 -2.90
N PRO A 14 -17.21 1.23 -1.84
CA PRO A 14 -16.73 0.99 -0.48
C PRO A 14 -16.25 -0.45 -0.25
N SER A 15 -16.91 -1.44 -0.82
CA SER A 15 -16.47 -2.81 -0.66
C SER A 15 -15.09 -3.02 -1.24
N ASP A 16 -14.81 -2.37 -2.37
CA ASP A 16 -13.51 -2.49 -3.00
C ASP A 16 -12.44 -1.80 -2.15
N ALA A 17 -12.78 -0.65 -1.57
CA ALA A 17 -11.84 0.05 -0.69
C ALA A 17 -11.52 -0.82 0.52
N PHE A 18 -12.52 -1.44 1.13
CA PHE A 18 -12.28 -2.30 2.27
C PHE A 18 -11.43 -3.51 1.90
N THR A 19 -11.68 -4.10 0.74
CA THR A 19 -10.87 -5.22 0.27
C THR A 19 -9.41 -4.80 0.13
N ALA A 20 -9.19 -3.64 -0.46
CA ALA A 20 -7.83 -3.19 -0.70
C ALA A 20 -7.07 -3.01 0.61
N VAL A 21 -7.70 -2.46 1.64
CA VAL A 21 -7.00 -2.17 2.88
C VAL A 21 -7.00 -3.31 3.88
N SER A 22 -7.59 -4.45 3.55
CA SER A 22 -7.67 -5.54 4.49
C SER A 22 -6.36 -6.33 4.60
N ASN A 23 -5.38 -6.03 3.78
CA ASN A 23 -4.12 -6.75 3.79
C ASN A 23 -2.97 -5.77 3.98
N CYS A 24 -2.04 -6.08 4.88
CA CYS A 24 -0.97 -5.13 5.21
C CYS A 24 -0.01 -4.89 4.04
N ARG A 25 0.23 -5.88 3.18
CA ARG A 25 1.09 -5.65 2.04
C ARG A 25 0.44 -4.71 1.04
N ARG A 26 -0.88 -4.86 0.83
CA ARG A 26 -1.58 -3.94 -0.07
C ARG A 26 -1.57 -2.53 0.49
N ARG A 27 -1.75 -2.39 1.81
CA ARG A 27 -1.68 -1.05 2.40
C ARG A 27 -0.31 -0.43 2.16
N GLN A 28 0.75 -1.22 2.32
CA GLN A 28 2.09 -0.67 2.12
C GLN A 28 2.34 -0.29 0.65
N ILE A 29 1.81 -1.05 -0.29
CA ILE A 29 1.92 -0.68 -1.69
C ILE A 29 1.31 0.69 -1.92
N LEU A 30 0.13 0.92 -1.36
CA LEU A 30 -0.57 2.19 -1.57
C LEU A 30 0.17 3.35 -0.92
N LEU A 31 0.71 3.13 0.27
CA LEU A 31 1.47 4.18 0.94
C LEU A 31 2.73 4.52 0.17
N SER A 32 3.41 3.51 -0.35
CA SER A 32 4.63 3.74 -1.10
C SER A 32 4.37 4.46 -2.41
N LEU A 33 3.29 4.08 -3.10
CA LEU A 33 2.92 4.73 -4.34
C LEU A 33 2.57 6.20 -4.11
N GLU A 34 1.85 6.46 -3.04
CA GLU A 34 1.44 7.82 -2.77
C GLU A 34 2.65 8.69 -2.44
N GLN A 35 3.59 8.13 -1.68
CA GLN A 35 4.77 8.87 -1.33
C GLN A 35 5.67 9.16 -2.50
N SER A 36 5.87 8.19 -3.38
CA SER A 36 6.78 8.38 -4.51
C SER A 36 6.12 9.18 -5.62
N ASN A 37 4.80 9.07 -5.73
CA ASN A 37 4.04 9.76 -6.77
C ASN A 37 4.57 9.43 -8.16
N CYS A 38 5.09 8.25 -8.36
CA CYS A 38 5.59 7.80 -9.65
C CYS A 38 5.53 6.28 -9.67
N PRO A 39 5.64 5.67 -10.84
CA PRO A 39 5.59 4.22 -10.90
C PRO A 39 6.71 3.57 -10.10
N LEU A 40 6.41 2.44 -9.50
CA LEU A 40 7.38 1.67 -8.75
C LEU A 40 7.42 0.26 -9.32
N THR A 41 8.58 -0.37 -9.31
CA THR A 41 8.66 -1.73 -9.79
C THR A 41 8.26 -2.69 -8.68
N ALA A 42 7.80 -3.87 -9.07
CA ALA A 42 7.48 -4.90 -8.10
C ALA A 42 8.70 -5.28 -7.28
N SER A 43 9.88 -5.24 -7.88
CA SER A 43 11.11 -5.54 -7.16
C SER A 43 11.41 -4.52 -6.07
N GLU A 44 11.24 -3.24 -6.38
CA GLU A 44 11.45 -2.19 -5.39
C GLU A 44 10.48 -2.35 -4.24
N LEU A 45 9.22 -2.62 -4.55
CA LEU A 45 8.22 -2.80 -3.52
C LEU A 45 8.51 -4.04 -2.68
N ALA A 46 8.98 -5.12 -3.31
CA ALA A 46 9.27 -6.33 -2.58
C ALA A 46 10.38 -6.12 -1.56
N ILE A 47 11.41 -5.37 -1.92
CA ILE A 47 12.49 -5.08 -0.99
C ILE A 47 11.99 -4.23 0.16
N GLU A 48 11.23 -3.20 -0.14
CA GLU A 48 10.73 -2.31 0.88
C GLU A 48 9.81 -3.04 1.86
N ILE A 49 8.90 -3.83 1.34
CA ILE A 49 7.95 -4.55 2.19
C ILE A 49 8.67 -5.63 3.00
N ALA A 50 9.62 -6.34 2.39
CA ALA A 50 10.36 -7.36 3.11
C ALA A 50 11.17 -6.74 4.25
N ALA A 51 11.73 -5.56 4.02
CA ALA A 51 12.48 -4.86 5.06
C ALA A 51 11.58 -4.53 6.24
N ILE A 52 10.38 -4.05 5.96
CA ILE A 52 9.43 -3.69 7.00
C ILE A 52 9.00 -4.94 7.76
N GLU A 53 8.67 -6.00 7.05
CA GLU A 53 8.17 -7.22 7.69
C GLU A 53 9.23 -7.91 8.54
N ASN A 54 10.47 -7.77 8.16
CA ASN A 54 11.54 -8.45 8.88
C ASN A 54 12.33 -7.52 9.79
N LEU A 55 11.92 -6.26 9.87
CA LEU A 55 12.52 -5.27 10.75
C LEU A 55 14.01 -5.12 10.50
N VAL A 56 14.40 -5.02 9.24
CA VAL A 56 15.79 -4.83 8.85
C VAL A 56 15.87 -3.71 7.83
N ASP A 57 17.08 -3.24 7.57
CA ASP A 57 17.28 -2.25 6.53
C ASP A 57 17.05 -2.91 5.19
N PRO A 58 16.61 -2.14 4.17
CA PRO A 58 16.48 -2.70 2.83
C PRO A 58 17.74 -3.38 2.34
N SER A 59 18.91 -2.87 2.72
CA SER A 59 20.17 -3.46 2.28
C SER A 59 20.42 -4.81 2.92
N GLU A 60 19.67 -5.15 3.98
CA GLU A 60 19.85 -6.40 4.68
C GLU A 60 18.80 -7.44 4.31
N VAL A 61 17.91 -7.12 3.41
CA VAL A 61 16.87 -8.05 2.98
C VAL A 61 17.56 -9.20 2.22
N THR A 62 17.26 -10.44 2.62
CA THR A 62 17.85 -11.59 1.95
C THR A 62 17.11 -11.88 0.65
N GLY A 63 17.75 -12.64 -0.22
CA GLY A 63 17.11 -13.03 -1.47
C GLY A 63 15.83 -13.80 -1.23
N LYS A 64 15.82 -14.66 -0.20
CA LYS A 64 14.63 -15.42 0.10
C LYS A 64 13.49 -14.53 0.59
N GLN A 65 13.80 -13.58 1.46
CA GLN A 65 12.79 -12.65 1.96
C GLN A 65 12.20 -11.85 0.81
N ARG A 66 13.04 -11.34 -0.07
CA ARG A 66 12.56 -10.55 -1.20
C ARG A 66 11.70 -11.39 -2.13
N THR A 67 12.15 -12.61 -2.44
CA THR A 67 11.42 -13.46 -3.37
C THR A 67 10.04 -13.83 -2.83
N THR A 68 9.94 -14.12 -1.54
CA THR A 68 8.67 -14.48 -0.94
C THR A 68 7.66 -13.34 -1.11
N VAL A 69 8.09 -12.12 -0.85
CA VAL A 69 7.18 -10.97 -1.00
C VAL A 69 6.89 -10.75 -2.48
N TYR A 70 7.92 -10.77 -3.32
CA TYR A 70 7.76 -10.51 -4.75
C TYR A 70 6.71 -11.43 -5.37
N VAL A 71 6.79 -12.71 -5.06
CA VAL A 71 5.84 -13.66 -5.63
C VAL A 71 4.42 -13.31 -5.20
N SER A 72 4.22 -12.98 -3.93
CA SER A 72 2.88 -12.64 -3.47
C SER A 72 2.38 -11.36 -4.13
N LEU A 73 3.27 -10.39 -4.39
CA LEU A 73 2.85 -9.17 -5.05
C LEU A 73 2.39 -9.45 -6.48
N ILE A 74 3.17 -10.23 -7.20
CA ILE A 74 2.87 -10.50 -8.61
C ILE A 74 1.65 -11.39 -8.77
N GLN A 75 1.51 -12.38 -7.91
CA GLN A 75 0.43 -13.35 -8.08
C GLN A 75 -0.89 -12.92 -7.47
N SER A 76 -0.86 -12.04 -6.51
CA SER A 76 -2.07 -11.73 -5.78
C SER A 76 -2.32 -10.24 -5.62
N HIS A 77 -1.42 -9.54 -4.95
CA HIS A 77 -1.74 -8.18 -4.49
C HIS A 77 -1.81 -7.14 -5.59
N LEU A 78 -0.86 -7.15 -6.51
CA LEU A 78 -0.89 -6.16 -7.59
C LEU A 78 -2.04 -6.40 -8.55
N PRO A 79 -2.31 -7.65 -8.96
CA PRO A 79 -3.49 -7.89 -9.79
C PRO A 79 -4.80 -7.50 -9.08
N THR A 80 -4.88 -7.74 -7.77
CA THR A 80 -6.08 -7.39 -7.02
C THR A 80 -6.29 -5.88 -7.02
N LEU A 81 -5.24 -5.10 -6.75
CA LEU A 81 -5.38 -3.65 -6.73
C LEU A 81 -5.74 -3.12 -8.12
N ASP A 82 -5.21 -3.74 -9.16
CA ASP A 82 -5.52 -3.33 -10.52
C ASP A 82 -6.98 -3.61 -10.84
N GLU A 83 -7.47 -4.78 -10.47
CA GLU A 83 -8.83 -5.15 -10.70
C GLU A 83 -9.80 -4.22 -9.99
N LEU A 84 -9.43 -3.75 -8.81
CA LEU A 84 -10.27 -2.85 -8.05
C LEU A 84 -10.15 -1.39 -8.49
N GLY A 85 -9.25 -1.11 -9.43
CA GLY A 85 -9.07 0.26 -9.90
C GLY A 85 -8.32 1.15 -8.95
N ILE A 86 -7.66 0.58 -7.96
CA ILE A 86 -7.00 1.35 -6.92
C ILE A 86 -5.53 1.61 -7.23
N ALA A 87 -4.93 0.78 -8.05
CA ALA A 87 -3.60 1.01 -8.60
C ALA A 87 -3.55 0.32 -9.95
N HIS A 88 -2.70 0.79 -10.83
CA HIS A 88 -2.58 0.19 -12.16
C HIS A 88 -1.34 -0.69 -12.19
N PHE A 89 -1.50 -1.96 -12.55
CA PHE A 89 -0.39 -2.89 -12.60
C PHE A 89 -0.10 -3.28 -14.05
N ASP A 90 1.10 -2.93 -14.52
CA ASP A 90 1.55 -3.31 -15.85
C ASP A 90 2.27 -4.65 -15.69
N GLU A 91 1.60 -5.72 -16.05
CA GLU A 91 2.14 -7.04 -15.83
C GLU A 91 3.38 -7.33 -16.64
N ARG A 92 3.50 -6.75 -17.82
CA ARG A 92 4.66 -7.00 -18.64
C ARG A 92 5.90 -6.32 -18.07
N ALA A 93 5.75 -5.09 -17.64
CA ALA A 93 6.86 -4.32 -17.10
C ALA A 93 7.09 -4.62 -15.63
N LYS A 94 6.13 -5.27 -14.97
CA LYS A 94 6.17 -5.51 -13.54
C LYS A 94 6.28 -4.19 -12.78
N GLU A 95 5.48 -3.23 -13.22
CA GLU A 95 5.44 -1.91 -12.60
C GLU A 95 4.04 -1.58 -12.15
N VAL A 96 3.93 -0.82 -11.09
CA VAL A 96 2.63 -0.37 -10.61
C VAL A 96 2.63 1.15 -10.54
N SER A 97 1.52 1.74 -10.95
CA SER A 97 1.35 3.19 -11.01
C SER A 97 0.13 3.60 -10.23
N PRO A 98 0.10 4.82 -9.71
CA PRO A 98 -1.09 5.27 -8.99
C PRO A 98 -2.25 5.54 -9.93
N THR A 99 -3.46 5.45 -9.42
CA THR A 99 -4.67 5.89 -10.10
C THR A 99 -5.27 7.02 -9.25
N ASP A 100 -6.42 7.53 -9.66
CA ASP A 100 -7.08 8.58 -8.88
C ASP A 100 -7.49 8.09 -7.50
N ALA A 101 -7.59 6.79 -7.29
CA ALA A 101 -7.99 6.25 -6.00
C ALA A 101 -6.82 6.07 -5.04
N THR A 102 -5.59 6.03 -5.53
CA THR A 102 -4.44 5.70 -4.71
C THR A 102 -4.21 6.71 -3.59
N GLU A 103 -4.12 7.98 -3.93
CA GLU A 103 -3.79 8.98 -2.93
C GLU A 103 -4.87 9.14 -1.85
N PRO A 104 -6.16 9.26 -2.20
CA PRO A 104 -7.15 9.41 -1.13
C PRO A 104 -7.24 8.17 -0.25
N LEU A 105 -7.05 6.98 -0.81
CA LEU A 105 -7.09 5.79 0.00
C LEU A 105 -5.87 5.71 0.91
N ALA A 106 -4.69 6.05 0.41
CA ALA A 106 -3.48 6.08 1.23
C ALA A 106 -3.64 7.06 2.40
N ASN A 107 -4.28 8.20 2.16
CA ASN A 107 -4.51 9.17 3.22
C ASN A 107 -5.42 8.61 4.31
N HIS A 108 -6.43 7.85 3.93
CA HIS A 108 -7.30 7.20 4.91
C HIS A 108 -6.54 6.14 5.70
N ILE A 109 -5.67 5.38 5.05
CA ILE A 109 -4.85 4.39 5.72
C ILE A 109 -4.00 5.07 6.78
N ARG A 110 -3.35 6.19 6.45
CA ARG A 110 -2.52 6.90 7.41
C ARG A 110 -3.30 7.37 8.60
N ARG A 111 -4.51 7.86 8.38
CA ARG A 111 -5.34 8.32 9.47
C ARG A 111 -5.71 7.19 10.40
N ILE A 112 -6.04 6.04 9.85
CA ILE A 112 -6.40 4.89 10.67
C ILE A 112 -5.18 4.41 11.44
N GLU A 113 -4.04 4.33 10.79
CA GLU A 113 -2.84 3.85 11.45
C GLU A 113 -2.44 4.76 12.60
N THR A 114 -2.53 6.06 12.38
CA THR A 114 -2.20 7.01 13.43
C THR A 114 -3.17 6.89 14.60
N ALA A 115 -4.43 6.77 14.31
CA ALA A 115 -5.43 6.67 15.36
C ALA A 115 -5.27 5.38 16.15
N CYS A 116 -4.96 4.29 15.48
CA CYS A 116 -4.86 3.02 16.17
C CYS A 116 -3.62 2.89 17.01
N TYR A 117 -2.54 3.55 16.64
CA TYR A 117 -1.35 3.47 17.43
C TYR A 117 -1.34 4.44 18.58
N LEU A 118 -2.19 5.42 18.57
CA LEU A 118 -2.20 6.38 19.61
C LEU A 118 -2.28 5.80 20.98
N PRO A 119 -3.13 4.86 21.27
CA PRO A 119 -3.26 4.32 22.61
C PRO A 119 -2.02 3.68 23.13
N GLU A 120 -1.15 3.24 22.27
CA GLU A 120 -0.02 2.61 22.76
C GLU A 120 0.80 3.46 23.56
N ASP A 121 0.80 4.70 23.28
CA ASP A 121 1.59 5.57 23.99
C ASP A 121 1.26 5.61 25.39
N THR A 122 0.11 5.21 25.76
CA THR A 122 -0.26 5.35 27.11
C THR A 122 0.17 4.22 27.91
N ASP A 123 0.79 3.29 27.32
CA ASP A 123 1.23 2.21 28.09
C ASP A 123 2.09 2.61 29.14
N GLU A 124 2.73 3.68 28.96
CA GLU A 124 3.56 4.05 29.96
C GLU A 124 2.82 4.38 31.07
N ARG A 125 1.58 4.40 30.96
CA ARG A 125 0.84 4.68 32.02
C ARG A 125 1.14 3.82 33.07
N ASP A 126 1.67 2.87 32.92
CA ASP A 126 1.89 2.07 33.94
C ASP A 126 2.70 2.43 34.79
#